data_3765d17cabd0d214e1061b045036a34b
#
_entry.id   3765d17cabd0d214e1061b045036a34b
#
_cell.length_a   1.000
_cell.length_b   1.000
_cell.length_c   1.000
_cell.angle_alpha   90.00
_cell.angle_beta   90.00
_cell.angle_gamma   90.00
#
_symmetry.space_group_name_H-M   'P 1'
#
loop_
_entity.id
_entity.type
_entity.pdbx_description
1 polymer ?
#
loop_
_entity_poly.entity_id
_entity_poly.type
_entity_poly.pdbx_seq_one_letter_code
_entity_poly.pdbx_strand_id
1 'polypeptide(L)'
;ISIMKIGMTLPVMEPDLSRQDLENWTLRIDAGPWSHIALGERILFPNPEFISTLSAVAAWTKRVEIIATISVLTMHNPILSAKQFATIDMISEGRFTLGVGVGGREEDYNAIGAKWSNRRWAKLSNCVKTMQSIWSKESHPNLGPTTSSKNGPEILAGAVGPKAMEMSSDFAAGLAGFSFNADIEEIKDSFNRVNEAFMKKNKNPRLVTS
;
A
#
# COMPACT_ATOMS: atom_id res chain seq x y z
N ILE A 1 25.58 -4.80 5.74
CA ILE A 1 24.55 -4.79 6.81
C ILE A 1 23.46 -3.85 6.32
N SER A 2 22.27 -4.37 6.02
CA SER A 2 21.12 -3.53 5.68
C SER A 2 20.71 -2.75 6.91
N ILE A 3 20.73 -1.42 6.85
CA ILE A 3 20.26 -0.57 7.95
C ILE A 3 18.73 -0.63 7.95
N MET A 4 18.14 -0.99 9.10
CA MET A 4 16.69 -0.93 9.30
C MET A 4 16.21 0.52 9.20
N LYS A 5 15.20 0.75 8.37
CA LYS A 5 14.56 2.06 8.22
C LYS A 5 13.32 2.12 9.11
N ILE A 6 13.14 3.24 9.81
CA ILE A 6 12.00 3.48 10.69
C ILE A 6 11.16 4.61 10.11
N GLY A 7 9.86 4.40 10.02
CA GLY A 7 8.87 5.41 9.61
C GLY A 7 7.80 5.63 10.66
N MET A 8 6.82 6.45 10.31
CA MET A 8 5.67 6.76 11.17
C MET A 8 4.37 6.57 10.40
N THR A 9 3.34 6.08 11.08
CA THR A 9 1.97 6.11 10.58
C THR A 9 1.33 7.47 10.88
N LEU A 10 0.42 7.89 10.01
CA LEU A 10 -0.41 9.05 10.30
C LEU A 10 -1.45 8.72 11.40
N PRO A 11 -1.80 9.67 12.27
CA PRO A 11 -2.72 9.45 13.39
C PRO A 11 -4.19 9.51 12.92
N VAL A 12 -4.51 8.87 11.79
CA VAL A 12 -5.84 8.94 11.15
C VAL A 12 -6.95 8.26 11.94
N MET A 13 -6.62 7.56 13.02
CA MET A 13 -7.57 6.89 13.91
C MET A 13 -7.96 7.77 15.11
N GLU A 14 -7.32 8.93 15.27
CA GLU A 14 -7.62 9.85 16.35
C GLU A 14 -8.97 10.56 16.13
N PRO A 15 -9.82 10.61 17.16
CA PRO A 15 -11.05 11.39 17.10
C PRO A 15 -10.75 12.88 16.83
N ASP A 16 -11.64 13.52 16.10
CA ASP A 16 -11.60 14.97 15.84
C ASP A 16 -10.32 15.48 15.15
N LEU A 17 -9.63 14.60 14.40
CA LEU A 17 -8.43 14.96 13.65
C LEU A 17 -8.72 16.11 12.68
N SER A 18 -8.15 17.29 12.95
CA SER A 18 -8.29 18.45 12.08
C SER A 18 -7.33 18.40 10.86
N ARG A 19 -7.66 19.21 9.84
CA ARG A 19 -6.73 19.44 8.72
C ARG A 19 -5.35 19.90 9.21
N GLN A 20 -5.33 20.78 10.19
CA GLN A 20 -4.08 21.34 10.70
C GLN A 20 -3.22 20.29 11.43
N ASP A 21 -3.86 19.38 12.18
CA ASP A 21 -3.14 18.27 12.84
C ASP A 21 -2.53 17.33 11.81
N LEU A 22 -3.29 16.97 10.78
CA LEU A 22 -2.81 16.09 9.71
C LEU A 22 -1.63 16.71 8.95
N GLU A 23 -1.72 17.99 8.60
CA GLU A 23 -0.65 18.72 7.92
C GLU A 23 0.59 18.85 8.81
N ASN A 24 0.42 19.27 10.07
CA ASN A 24 1.51 19.43 11.03
C ASN A 24 2.25 18.11 11.28
N TRP A 25 1.50 17.01 11.46
CA TRP A 25 2.09 15.69 11.64
C TRP A 25 2.92 15.28 10.44
N THR A 26 2.35 15.44 9.24
CA THR A 26 3.00 15.13 7.96
C THR A 26 4.30 15.91 7.78
N LEU A 27 4.26 17.23 7.97
CA LEU A 27 5.43 18.09 7.82
C LEU A 27 6.53 17.80 8.86
N ARG A 28 6.17 17.48 10.10
CA ARG A 28 7.14 17.09 11.15
C ARG A 28 7.82 15.76 10.83
N ILE A 29 7.10 14.80 10.26
CA ILE A 29 7.71 13.54 9.81
C ILE A 29 8.66 13.80 8.64
N ASP A 30 8.26 14.63 7.66
CA ASP A 30 9.11 14.96 6.51
C ASP A 30 10.40 15.70 6.91
N ALA A 31 10.31 16.58 7.90
CA ALA A 31 11.49 17.31 8.43
C ALA A 31 12.33 16.49 9.42
N GLY A 32 11.80 15.42 9.98
CA GLY A 32 12.42 14.62 11.04
C GLY A 32 13.32 13.50 10.52
N PRO A 33 13.78 12.60 11.41
CA PRO A 33 14.71 11.51 11.06
C PRO A 33 14.02 10.30 10.41
N TRP A 34 12.71 10.36 10.19
CA TRP A 34 11.90 9.26 9.69
C TRP A 34 12.15 8.99 8.21
N SER A 35 12.08 7.74 7.80
CA SER A 35 12.29 7.32 6.41
C SER A 35 11.02 7.35 5.58
N HIS A 36 9.86 7.12 6.21
CA HIS A 36 8.58 7.04 5.49
C HIS A 36 7.39 7.43 6.36
N ILE A 37 6.29 7.76 5.69
CA ILE A 37 4.94 7.92 6.24
C ILE A 37 4.09 6.76 5.74
N ALA A 38 3.32 6.14 6.63
CA ALA A 38 2.40 5.07 6.29
C ALA A 38 0.94 5.44 6.58
N LEU A 39 0.03 4.88 5.78
CA LEU A 39 -1.41 5.04 5.89
C LEU A 39 -2.13 3.80 5.37
N GLY A 40 -3.11 3.29 6.13
CA GLY A 40 -3.97 2.18 5.74
C GLY A 40 -5.38 2.62 5.36
N GLU A 41 -6.06 1.80 4.55
CA GLU A 41 -7.43 2.06 4.10
C GLU A 41 -8.47 1.45 5.05
N ARG A 42 -9.45 2.25 5.45
CA ARG A 42 -10.66 1.85 6.18
C ARG A 42 -11.86 2.60 5.61
N ILE A 43 -12.99 1.92 5.48
CA ILE A 43 -14.25 2.52 4.99
C ILE A 43 -15.15 2.89 6.16
N LEU A 44 -15.61 1.91 6.93
CA LEU A 44 -16.50 2.14 8.07
C LEU A 44 -15.68 2.48 9.33
N PHE A 45 -15.06 3.65 9.28
CA PHE A 45 -14.31 4.20 10.39
C PHE A 45 -14.26 5.74 10.28
N PRO A 46 -14.23 6.51 11.39
CA PRO A 46 -14.21 7.98 11.35
C PRO A 46 -12.80 8.53 11.02
N ASN A 47 -12.17 8.02 9.97
CA ASN A 47 -10.88 8.46 9.46
C ASN A 47 -11.05 9.22 8.13
N PRO A 48 -10.13 10.13 7.77
CA PRO A 48 -10.11 10.74 6.44
C PRO A 48 -10.02 9.70 5.33
N GLU A 49 -10.62 10.01 4.16
CA GLU A 49 -10.61 9.12 3.01
C GLU A 49 -9.17 8.89 2.50
N PHE A 50 -8.87 7.64 2.18
CA PHE A 50 -7.54 7.13 1.96
C PHE A 50 -6.80 7.79 0.78
N ILE A 51 -7.39 7.84 -0.42
CA ILE A 51 -6.76 8.41 -1.63
C ILE A 51 -6.55 9.92 -1.50
N SER A 52 -7.55 10.62 -0.97
CA SER A 52 -7.48 12.06 -0.71
C SER A 52 -6.37 12.41 0.27
N THR A 53 -6.25 11.62 1.35
CA THR A 53 -5.19 11.79 2.35
C THR A 53 -3.81 11.52 1.78
N LEU A 54 -3.63 10.42 1.04
CA LEU A 54 -2.35 10.11 0.36
C LEU A 54 -1.93 11.22 -0.62
N SER A 55 -2.90 11.78 -1.36
CA SER A 55 -2.63 12.88 -2.29
C SER A 55 -2.18 14.15 -1.58
N ALA A 56 -2.80 14.47 -0.44
CA ALA A 56 -2.40 15.61 0.39
C ALA A 56 -0.99 15.41 0.96
N VAL A 57 -0.70 14.22 1.52
CA VAL A 57 0.64 13.85 2.02
C VAL A 57 1.69 13.95 0.93
N ALA A 58 1.39 13.47 -0.28
CA ALA A 58 2.30 13.54 -1.42
C ALA A 58 2.64 14.99 -1.79
N ALA A 59 1.64 15.89 -1.74
CA ALA A 59 1.83 17.30 -2.05
C ALA A 59 2.55 18.09 -0.93
N TRP A 60 2.35 17.72 0.34
CA TRP A 60 2.97 18.41 1.48
C TRP A 60 4.41 17.97 1.75
N THR A 61 4.82 16.77 1.33
CA THR A 61 6.15 16.20 1.62
C THR A 61 7.11 16.34 0.43
N LYS A 62 8.42 16.32 0.73
CA LYS A 62 9.47 16.40 -0.28
C LYS A 62 10.50 15.27 -0.18
N ARG A 63 10.61 14.63 0.98
CA ARG A 63 11.73 13.73 1.27
C ARG A 63 11.30 12.31 1.58
N VAL A 64 10.33 12.14 2.47
CA VAL A 64 9.94 10.82 2.97
C VAL A 64 9.22 10.00 1.90
N GLU A 65 9.46 8.70 1.94
CA GLU A 65 8.66 7.74 1.18
C GLU A 65 7.23 7.69 1.74
N ILE A 66 6.25 7.47 0.90
CA ILE A 66 4.84 7.33 1.28
C ILE A 66 4.42 5.90 1.01
N ILE A 67 4.03 5.16 2.04
CA ILE A 67 3.68 3.75 1.92
C ILE A 67 2.20 3.55 2.26
N ALA A 68 1.43 3.03 1.32
CA ALA A 68 0.10 2.51 1.60
C ALA A 68 0.21 1.20 2.41
N THR A 69 -0.42 1.11 3.60
CA THR A 69 -0.37 -0.07 4.49
C THR A 69 -1.74 -0.51 5.00
N ILE A 70 -2.60 -0.92 4.13
CA ILE A 70 -2.61 -1.23 2.70
C ILE A 70 -3.83 -0.62 2.02
N SER A 71 -3.87 -0.54 0.68
CA SER A 71 -5.13 -0.39 -0.06
C SER A 71 -5.85 -1.73 -0.15
N VAL A 72 -7.14 -1.76 0.17
CA VAL A 72 -8.00 -2.94 -0.04
C VAL A 72 -8.47 -2.97 -1.49
N LEU A 73 -7.53 -3.19 -2.40
CA LEU A 73 -7.69 -3.00 -3.84
C LEU A 73 -8.86 -3.77 -4.45
N THR A 74 -9.24 -4.88 -3.84
CA THR A 74 -10.38 -5.71 -4.29
C THR A 74 -11.75 -5.08 -4.06
N MET A 75 -11.84 -3.97 -3.32
CA MET A 75 -13.06 -3.17 -3.20
C MET A 75 -13.24 -2.17 -4.35
N HIS A 76 -12.20 -1.91 -5.12
CA HIS A 76 -12.14 -0.82 -6.09
C HIS A 76 -12.16 -1.28 -7.55
N ASN A 77 -12.42 -0.33 -8.45
CA ASN A 77 -12.25 -0.51 -9.88
C ASN A 77 -10.75 -0.38 -10.24
N PRO A 78 -10.10 -1.39 -10.84
CA PRO A 78 -8.65 -1.38 -11.07
C PRO A 78 -8.19 -0.30 -12.06
N ILE A 79 -9.04 0.12 -13.01
CA ILE A 79 -8.71 1.19 -13.97
C ILE A 79 -8.67 2.54 -13.26
N LEU A 80 -9.68 2.81 -12.41
CA LEU A 80 -9.72 4.03 -11.61
C LEU A 80 -8.55 4.06 -10.60
N SER A 81 -8.29 2.93 -9.93
CA SER A 81 -7.17 2.80 -8.99
C SER A 81 -5.82 3.01 -9.69
N ALA A 82 -5.63 2.48 -10.91
CA ALA A 82 -4.42 2.75 -11.68
C ALA A 82 -4.19 4.24 -11.92
N LYS A 83 -5.27 4.98 -12.25
CA LYS A 83 -5.21 6.44 -12.43
C LYS A 83 -4.91 7.18 -11.13
N GLN A 84 -5.56 6.81 -10.04
CA GLN A 84 -5.37 7.43 -8.72
C GLN A 84 -3.92 7.24 -8.22
N PHE A 85 -3.41 6.02 -8.23
CA PHE A 85 -2.06 5.73 -7.76
C PHE A 85 -0.97 6.29 -8.68
N ALA A 86 -1.21 6.34 -10.00
CA ALA A 86 -0.32 7.07 -10.92
C ALA A 86 -0.27 8.57 -10.61
N THR A 87 -1.41 9.16 -10.20
CA THR A 87 -1.46 10.58 -9.80
C THR A 87 -0.69 10.82 -8.51
N ILE A 88 -0.84 9.95 -7.50
CA ILE A 88 -0.08 10.05 -6.25
C ILE A 88 1.42 9.87 -6.50
N ASP A 89 1.81 8.92 -7.34
CA ASP A 89 3.21 8.69 -7.73
C ASP A 89 3.80 9.92 -8.45
N MET A 90 3.03 10.52 -9.36
CA MET A 90 3.42 11.76 -10.04
C MET A 90 3.58 12.94 -9.06
N ILE A 91 2.61 13.17 -8.17
CA ILE A 91 2.65 14.27 -7.20
C ILE A 91 3.82 14.08 -6.22
N SER A 92 4.08 12.85 -5.80
CA SER A 92 5.18 12.51 -4.90
C SER A 92 6.54 12.42 -5.59
N GLU A 93 6.61 12.61 -6.92
CA GLU A 93 7.86 12.47 -7.69
C GLU A 93 8.52 11.09 -7.50
N GLY A 94 7.71 10.02 -7.51
CA GLY A 94 8.17 8.63 -7.40
C GLY A 94 8.50 8.16 -5.99
N ARG A 95 8.08 8.88 -4.94
CA ARG A 95 8.26 8.47 -3.53
C ARG A 95 7.14 7.56 -3.01
N PHE A 96 6.20 7.16 -3.84
CA PHE A 96 5.05 6.37 -3.44
C PHE A 96 5.31 4.87 -3.60
N THR A 97 5.03 4.10 -2.55
CA THR A 97 5.00 2.63 -2.54
C THR A 97 3.58 2.17 -2.20
N LEU A 98 3.04 1.30 -3.03
CA LEU A 98 1.66 0.82 -2.93
C LEU A 98 1.60 -0.55 -2.26
N GLY A 99 1.24 -0.61 -0.99
CA GLY A 99 0.80 -1.85 -0.35
C GLY A 99 -0.63 -2.18 -0.75
N VAL A 100 -0.89 -3.42 -1.16
CA VAL A 100 -2.20 -3.91 -1.58
C VAL A 100 -2.62 -5.16 -0.83
N GLY A 101 -3.90 -5.32 -0.58
CA GLY A 101 -4.43 -6.48 0.09
C GLY A 101 -5.90 -6.74 -0.23
N VAL A 102 -6.41 -7.80 0.39
CA VAL A 102 -7.83 -8.21 0.22
C VAL A 102 -8.74 -7.71 1.34
N GLY A 103 -8.18 -7.11 2.37
CA GLY A 103 -8.92 -6.71 3.57
C GLY A 103 -9.53 -7.89 4.34
N GLY A 104 -9.91 -7.65 5.59
CA GLY A 104 -10.49 -8.64 6.48
C GLY A 104 -11.93 -8.36 6.90
N ARG A 105 -12.55 -7.28 6.43
CA ARG A 105 -13.84 -6.78 6.93
C ARG A 105 -14.89 -6.78 5.82
N GLU A 106 -15.89 -7.65 5.96
CA GLU A 106 -16.97 -7.75 5.00
C GLU A 106 -17.88 -6.52 4.99
N GLU A 107 -18.05 -5.89 6.15
CA GLU A 107 -18.83 -4.66 6.30
C GLU A 107 -18.29 -3.50 5.47
N ASP A 108 -16.96 -3.35 5.33
CA ASP A 108 -16.36 -2.33 4.49
C ASP A 108 -16.71 -2.54 3.00
N TYR A 109 -16.72 -3.80 2.55
CA TYR A 109 -17.16 -4.16 1.19
C TYR A 109 -18.63 -3.82 0.95
N ASN A 110 -19.50 -4.22 1.90
CA ASN A 110 -20.94 -4.00 1.78
C ASN A 110 -21.28 -2.51 1.76
N ALA A 111 -20.58 -1.69 2.54
CA ALA A 111 -20.81 -0.25 2.61
C ALA A 111 -20.64 0.48 1.27
N ILE A 112 -19.76 0.01 0.42
CA ILE A 112 -19.50 0.60 -0.91
C ILE A 112 -20.04 -0.24 -2.06
N GLY A 113 -20.86 -1.26 -1.77
CA GLY A 113 -21.44 -2.15 -2.78
C GLY A 113 -20.44 -3.08 -3.47
N ALA A 114 -19.27 -3.30 -2.88
CA ALA A 114 -18.27 -4.21 -3.41
C ALA A 114 -18.60 -5.66 -3.02
N LYS A 115 -18.28 -6.62 -3.92
CA LYS A 115 -18.59 -8.02 -3.67
C LYS A 115 -17.57 -8.67 -2.74
N TRP A 116 -18.00 -9.13 -1.58
CA TRP A 116 -17.26 -10.05 -0.73
C TRP A 116 -17.20 -11.44 -1.35
N SER A 117 -16.04 -12.07 -1.43
CA SER A 117 -15.87 -13.35 -2.13
C SER A 117 -14.68 -14.14 -1.58
N ASN A 118 -14.77 -15.46 -1.58
CA ASN A 118 -13.65 -16.35 -1.24
C ASN A 118 -12.51 -16.34 -2.27
N ARG A 119 -12.73 -15.72 -3.45
CA ARG A 119 -11.72 -15.58 -4.51
C ARG A 119 -11.02 -14.22 -4.51
N ARG A 120 -11.01 -13.50 -3.37
CA ARG A 120 -10.41 -12.14 -3.28
C ARG A 120 -8.95 -12.10 -3.69
N TRP A 121 -8.15 -13.12 -3.37
CA TRP A 121 -6.74 -13.16 -3.79
C TRP A 121 -6.56 -13.26 -5.31
N ALA A 122 -7.36 -14.06 -5.98
CA ALA A 122 -7.34 -14.11 -7.45
C ALA A 122 -7.79 -12.77 -8.05
N LYS A 123 -8.80 -12.12 -7.46
CA LYS A 123 -9.23 -10.78 -7.85
C LYS A 123 -8.12 -9.76 -7.64
N LEU A 124 -7.41 -9.80 -6.51
CA LEU A 124 -6.28 -8.92 -6.22
C LEU A 124 -5.18 -9.05 -7.29
N SER A 125 -4.77 -10.26 -7.60
CA SER A 125 -3.77 -10.53 -8.65
C SER A 125 -4.18 -9.94 -9.99
N ASN A 126 -5.45 -10.11 -10.39
CA ASN A 126 -5.96 -9.54 -11.63
C ASN A 126 -6.00 -8.00 -11.60
N CYS A 127 -6.41 -7.39 -10.48
CA CYS A 127 -6.39 -5.94 -10.32
C CYS A 127 -4.97 -5.38 -10.48
N VAL A 128 -3.99 -6.01 -9.82
CA VAL A 128 -2.58 -5.58 -9.92
C VAL A 128 -2.06 -5.71 -11.36
N LYS A 129 -2.31 -6.84 -12.04
CA LYS A 129 -1.92 -7.03 -13.44
C LYS A 129 -2.54 -5.97 -14.36
N THR A 130 -3.82 -5.65 -14.15
CA THR A 130 -4.50 -4.58 -14.90
C THR A 130 -3.81 -3.23 -14.68
N MET A 131 -3.50 -2.86 -13.44
CA MET A 131 -2.81 -1.60 -13.15
C MET A 131 -1.42 -1.56 -13.79
N GLN A 132 -0.64 -2.63 -13.65
CA GLN A 132 0.70 -2.74 -14.24
C GLN A 132 0.67 -2.60 -15.77
N SER A 133 -0.29 -3.25 -16.45
CA SER A 133 -0.44 -3.13 -17.92
C SER A 133 -0.85 -1.73 -18.37
N ILE A 134 -1.56 -0.98 -17.52
CA ILE A 134 -1.89 0.43 -17.75
C ILE A 134 -0.64 1.30 -17.60
N TRP A 135 0.12 1.12 -16.52
CA TRP A 135 1.33 1.91 -16.26
C TRP A 135 2.46 1.65 -17.26
N SER A 136 2.59 0.41 -17.75
CA SER A 136 3.52 0.05 -18.84
C SER A 136 3.03 0.46 -20.24
N LYS A 137 1.82 1.05 -20.36
CA LYS A 137 1.17 1.44 -21.62
C LYS A 137 0.84 0.26 -22.57
N GLU A 138 0.86 -0.97 -22.09
CA GLU A 138 0.42 -2.15 -22.85
C GLU A 138 -1.10 -2.16 -23.07
N SER A 139 -1.85 -1.65 -22.06
CA SER A 139 -3.29 -1.44 -22.16
C SER A 139 -3.66 0.03 -21.89
N HIS A 140 -4.77 0.50 -22.44
CA HIS A 140 -5.29 1.85 -22.21
C HIS A 140 -4.23 2.97 -22.38
N PRO A 141 -3.55 3.08 -23.53
CA PRO A 141 -2.40 3.99 -23.72
C PRO A 141 -2.71 5.47 -23.47
N ASN A 142 -3.99 5.86 -23.58
CA ASN A 142 -4.46 7.22 -23.32
C ASN A 142 -4.80 7.48 -21.83
N LEU A 143 -4.72 6.48 -20.97
CA LEU A 143 -4.96 6.65 -19.55
C LEU A 143 -3.71 7.24 -18.88
N GLY A 144 -3.85 8.43 -18.32
CA GLY A 144 -2.80 9.15 -17.60
C GLY A 144 -3.15 9.37 -16.14
N PRO A 145 -2.24 10.00 -15.38
CA PRO A 145 -0.92 10.48 -15.81
C PRO A 145 0.08 9.35 -16.06
N THR A 146 1.24 9.68 -16.66
CA THR A 146 2.41 8.81 -16.64
C THR A 146 3.01 8.83 -15.23
N THR A 147 3.37 7.67 -14.71
CA THR A 147 4.00 7.54 -13.40
C THR A 147 5.42 8.10 -13.41
N SER A 148 5.86 8.68 -12.30
CA SER A 148 7.27 9.08 -12.11
C SER A 148 8.16 7.86 -11.93
N SER A 149 7.64 6.84 -11.26
CA SER A 149 8.28 5.52 -11.14
C SER A 149 8.20 4.75 -12.45
N LYS A 150 9.27 4.06 -12.82
CA LYS A 150 9.29 3.24 -14.03
C LYS A 150 8.26 2.10 -13.92
N ASN A 151 7.29 2.06 -14.83
CA ASN A 151 6.20 1.06 -14.88
C ASN A 151 5.29 1.07 -13.65
N GLY A 152 5.16 2.21 -12.97
CA GLY A 152 4.31 2.41 -11.80
C GLY A 152 5.03 2.30 -10.46
N PRO A 153 4.35 2.66 -9.37
CA PRO A 153 4.89 2.55 -8.02
C PRO A 153 5.23 1.10 -7.65
N GLU A 154 6.23 0.93 -6.78
CA GLU A 154 6.54 -0.39 -6.21
C GLU A 154 5.31 -0.96 -5.50
N ILE A 155 5.05 -2.26 -5.67
CA ILE A 155 3.90 -2.93 -5.06
C ILE A 155 4.36 -3.88 -3.96
N LEU A 156 3.84 -3.69 -2.74
CA LEU A 156 3.96 -4.62 -1.63
C LEU A 156 2.63 -5.33 -1.38
N ALA A 157 2.64 -6.55 -0.87
CA ALA A 157 1.42 -7.29 -0.58
C ALA A 157 1.16 -7.40 0.93
N GLY A 158 -0.05 -7.09 1.36
CA GLY A 158 -0.56 -7.35 2.71
C GLY A 158 -1.01 -8.80 2.84
N ALA A 159 -0.06 -9.74 2.93
CA ALA A 159 -0.32 -11.18 2.98
C ALA A 159 -0.01 -11.75 4.37
N VAL A 160 -0.94 -12.50 4.95
CA VAL A 160 -0.78 -13.07 6.30
C VAL A 160 -0.54 -14.58 6.25
N GLY A 161 -1.19 -15.31 5.37
CA GLY A 161 -1.07 -16.78 5.29
C GLY A 161 -0.11 -17.27 4.21
N PRO A 162 0.44 -18.50 4.33
CA PRO A 162 1.43 -19.03 3.39
C PRO A 162 0.99 -19.03 1.92
N LYS A 163 -0.26 -19.41 1.64
CA LYS A 163 -0.82 -19.40 0.29
C LYS A 163 -0.92 -17.99 -0.29
N ALA A 164 -1.27 -16.99 0.55
CA ALA A 164 -1.33 -15.60 0.14
C ALA A 164 0.07 -15.05 -0.15
N MET A 165 1.06 -15.41 0.65
CA MET A 165 2.47 -15.03 0.44
C MET A 165 3.02 -15.62 -0.87
N GLU A 166 2.73 -16.90 -1.14
CA GLU A 166 3.11 -17.54 -2.39
C GLU A 166 2.47 -16.86 -3.61
N MET A 167 1.15 -16.57 -3.57
CA MET A 167 0.47 -15.85 -4.64
C MET A 167 1.00 -14.44 -4.82
N SER A 168 1.34 -13.73 -3.75
CA SER A 168 1.87 -12.37 -3.81
C SER A 168 3.24 -12.29 -4.45
N SER A 169 4.06 -13.33 -4.34
CA SER A 169 5.38 -13.39 -4.97
C SER A 169 5.34 -13.34 -6.51
N ASP A 170 4.16 -13.54 -7.13
CA ASP A 170 3.99 -13.39 -8.59
C ASP A 170 4.00 -11.91 -9.03
N PHE A 171 3.46 -11.01 -8.24
CA PHE A 171 3.22 -9.63 -8.64
C PHE A 171 3.84 -8.57 -7.72
N ALA A 172 4.18 -8.91 -6.47
CA ALA A 172 4.72 -7.95 -5.51
C ALA A 172 6.25 -7.98 -5.44
N ALA A 173 6.82 -6.86 -4.98
CA ALA A 173 8.23 -6.72 -4.64
C ALA A 173 8.54 -7.17 -3.20
N GLY A 174 7.51 -7.38 -2.38
CA GLY A 174 7.68 -7.79 -0.99
C GLY A 174 6.40 -7.74 -0.17
N LEU A 175 6.56 -7.62 1.15
CA LEU A 175 5.50 -7.64 2.15
C LEU A 175 5.26 -6.24 2.75
N ALA A 176 3.99 -5.85 2.88
CA ALA A 176 3.51 -4.87 3.83
C ALA A 176 2.80 -5.63 4.97
N GLY A 177 3.58 -6.06 5.94
CA GLY A 177 3.14 -6.86 7.07
C GLY A 177 2.48 -6.02 8.17
N PHE A 178 1.84 -6.72 9.11
CA PHE A 178 1.19 -6.11 10.25
C PHE A 178 1.21 -7.07 11.44
N SER A 179 1.51 -6.56 12.65
CA SER A 179 1.37 -7.29 13.90
C SER A 179 0.58 -6.45 14.91
N PHE A 180 -0.56 -6.97 15.38
CA PHE A 180 -1.40 -6.28 16.37
C PHE A 180 -0.72 -6.04 17.71
N ASN A 181 0.18 -6.94 18.08
CA ASN A 181 0.81 -6.96 19.41
C ASN A 181 2.28 -6.54 19.35
N ALA A 182 2.79 -6.12 18.20
CA ALA A 182 4.21 -5.88 17.95
C ALA A 182 5.09 -7.08 18.41
N ASP A 183 4.58 -8.30 18.22
CA ASP A 183 5.26 -9.53 18.60
C ASP A 183 6.42 -9.80 17.64
N ILE A 184 7.63 -9.78 18.19
CA ILE A 184 8.87 -9.95 17.43
C ILE A 184 8.95 -11.34 16.78
N GLU A 185 8.48 -12.39 17.46
CA GLU A 185 8.53 -13.75 16.92
C GLU A 185 7.49 -13.95 15.81
N GLU A 186 6.30 -13.36 15.93
CA GLU A 186 5.29 -13.32 14.85
C GLU A 186 5.84 -12.61 13.62
N ILE A 187 6.50 -11.46 13.80
CA ILE A 187 7.09 -10.68 12.71
C ILE A 187 8.21 -11.46 12.01
N LYS A 188 9.13 -12.08 12.80
CA LYS A 188 10.21 -12.91 12.26
C LYS A 188 9.68 -14.09 11.45
N ASP A 189 8.69 -14.81 11.99
CA ASP A 189 8.06 -15.94 11.31
C ASP A 189 7.41 -15.52 9.99
N SER A 190 6.68 -14.39 10.01
CA SER A 190 6.10 -13.79 8.80
C SER A 190 7.17 -13.45 7.75
N PHE A 191 8.27 -12.82 8.17
CA PHE A 191 9.37 -12.46 7.28
C PHE A 191 10.08 -13.70 6.71
N ASN A 192 10.30 -14.74 7.51
CA ASN A 192 10.89 -16.00 7.05
C ASN A 192 10.01 -16.66 5.99
N ARG A 193 8.71 -16.77 6.21
CA ARG A 193 7.75 -17.33 5.24
C ARG A 193 7.73 -16.56 3.92
N VAL A 194 7.78 -15.24 3.99
CA VAL A 194 7.84 -14.40 2.78
C VAL A 194 9.15 -14.62 2.04
N ASN A 195 10.28 -14.63 2.74
CA ASN A 195 11.58 -14.92 2.14
C ASN A 195 11.56 -16.26 1.41
N GLU A 196 11.07 -17.32 2.05
CA GLU A 196 10.97 -18.65 1.43
C GLU A 196 10.09 -18.64 0.17
N ALA A 197 8.93 -17.97 0.21
CA ALA A 197 8.01 -17.88 -0.93
C ALA A 197 8.63 -17.12 -2.11
N PHE A 198 9.35 -16.05 -1.85
CA PHE A 198 10.00 -15.24 -2.89
C PHE A 198 11.27 -15.89 -3.42
N MET A 199 12.07 -16.54 -2.57
CA MET A 199 13.28 -17.26 -2.98
C MET A 199 12.97 -18.41 -3.94
N LYS A 200 11.84 -19.09 -3.80
CA LYS A 200 11.38 -20.10 -4.78
C LYS A 200 11.26 -19.55 -6.21
N LYS A 201 11.13 -18.22 -6.35
CA LYS A 201 11.03 -17.50 -7.62
C LYS A 201 12.27 -16.65 -7.93
N ASN A 202 13.38 -16.90 -7.24
CA ASN A 202 14.64 -16.14 -7.37
C ASN A 202 14.46 -14.64 -7.14
N LYS A 203 13.57 -14.26 -6.21
CA LYS A 203 13.31 -12.87 -5.81
C LYS A 203 13.79 -12.63 -4.38
N ASN A 204 14.30 -11.42 -4.12
CA ASN A 204 14.63 -10.96 -2.77
C ASN A 204 13.53 -9.95 -2.34
N PRO A 205 12.66 -10.27 -1.37
CA PRO A 205 11.55 -9.40 -1.01
C PRO A 205 11.98 -8.21 -0.19
N ARG A 206 11.32 -7.07 -0.42
CA ARG A 206 11.31 -5.95 0.52
C ARG A 206 10.35 -6.27 1.66
N LEU A 207 10.81 -6.11 2.90
CA LEU A 207 10.03 -6.44 4.10
C LEU A 207 9.71 -5.15 4.87
N VAL A 208 8.43 -4.88 5.03
CA VAL A 208 7.89 -3.76 5.81
C VAL A 208 6.88 -4.33 6.81
N THR A 209 6.84 -3.82 8.03
CA THR A 209 5.82 -4.13 9.04
C THR A 209 5.42 -2.88 9.81
N SER A 210 4.20 -2.85 10.30
CA SER A 210 3.62 -1.82 11.14
C SER A 210 2.91 -2.43 12.34
#